data_82321ca86261d743d0d2f45dcc7a74c9
#
_entry.id   82321ca86261d743d0d2f45dcc7a74c9
#
_cell.length_a   1.000
_cell.length_b   1.000
_cell.length_c   1.000
_cell.angle_alpha   90.00
_cell.angle_beta   90.00
_cell.angle_gamma   90.00
#
_symmetry.space_group_name_H-M   'P 1'
#
loop_
_entity.id
_entity.type
_entity.pdbx_description
1 polymer ?
#
loop_
_entity_poly.entity_id
_entity_poly.type
_entity_poly.pdbx_seq_one_letter_code
_entity_poly.pdbx_strand_id
1 'polypeptide(L)'
;IMDGNASEIMKTVAAGNPRLKDSLSLLFDLSGTSPGFIQNVKATLIKDFPRLEAALDDFLAISQLLTDMGCNYEVDMALGKGFEYYTGVIFRFQIGTQKLGGGGRYDDLIPLMGGGDVAACGFALDLDRAAGTSKSPDNSKSTVLVRSEHASNIDKVVFETANLLRQAGYRADLDQGYMGTT
;
A
#
# COMPACT_ATOMS: atom_id res chain seq x y z
N ILE A 1 1.98 -20.96 6.31
CA ILE A 1 2.66 -21.19 7.60
C ILE A 1 3.12 -19.83 8.14
N MET A 2 2.23 -18.98 8.62
CA MET A 2 2.60 -17.74 9.33
C MET A 2 1.47 -17.23 10.24
N ASP A 3 0.62 -18.12 10.75
CA ASP A 3 -0.48 -17.74 11.66
C ASP A 3 -0.06 -17.66 13.15
N GLY A 4 1.22 -17.94 13.46
CA GLY A 4 1.69 -18.01 14.85
C GLY A 4 1.80 -16.65 15.57
N ASN A 5 2.16 -15.58 14.86
CA ASN A 5 2.60 -14.33 15.50
C ASN A 5 1.44 -13.46 16.04
N ALA A 6 0.28 -13.47 15.41
CA ALA A 6 -0.87 -12.69 15.91
C ALA A 6 -1.40 -13.26 17.21
N SER A 7 -1.44 -14.58 17.33
CA SER A 7 -1.85 -15.25 18.58
C SER A 7 -0.86 -14.98 19.72
N GLU A 8 0.43 -14.81 19.40
CA GLU A 8 1.48 -14.58 20.40
C GLU A 8 1.52 -13.11 20.84
N ILE A 9 1.39 -12.16 19.90
CA ILE A 9 1.22 -10.73 20.20
C ILE A 9 -0.06 -10.53 21.02
N MET A 10 -1.16 -11.17 20.62
CA MET A 10 -2.43 -11.13 21.36
C MET A 10 -2.30 -11.68 22.76
N LYS A 11 -1.55 -12.76 22.98
CA LYS A 11 -1.27 -13.31 24.32
C LYS A 11 -0.46 -12.36 25.16
N THR A 12 0.57 -11.74 24.59
CA THR A 12 1.48 -10.82 25.30
C THR A 12 0.75 -9.52 25.69
N VAL A 13 -0.04 -8.96 24.77
CA VAL A 13 -0.84 -7.75 25.02
C VAL A 13 -2.02 -8.03 25.96
N ALA A 14 -2.63 -9.20 25.84
CA ALA A 14 -3.74 -9.62 26.69
C ALA A 14 -3.36 -9.80 28.17
N ALA A 15 -2.09 -10.13 28.43
CA ALA A 15 -1.60 -10.28 29.80
C ALA A 15 -1.54 -8.94 30.56
N GLY A 16 -1.51 -7.80 29.83
CA GLY A 16 -1.39 -6.47 30.45
C GLY A 16 -2.66 -5.62 30.48
N ASN A 17 -3.60 -5.82 29.56
CA ASN A 17 -4.81 -4.98 29.49
C ASN A 17 -5.96 -5.67 28.71
N PRO A 18 -7.04 -6.13 29.39
CA PRO A 18 -8.17 -6.81 28.74
C PRO A 18 -8.87 -5.98 27.66
N ARG A 19 -9.04 -4.66 27.87
CA ARG A 19 -9.67 -3.76 26.88
C ARG A 19 -8.86 -3.66 25.59
N LEU A 20 -7.54 -3.68 25.72
CA LEU A 20 -6.63 -3.68 24.58
C LEU A 20 -6.76 -4.95 23.73
N LYS A 21 -6.97 -6.09 24.39
CA LYS A 21 -7.20 -7.38 23.74
C LYS A 21 -8.45 -7.34 22.86
N ASP A 22 -9.57 -6.86 23.40
CA ASP A 22 -10.84 -6.84 22.69
C ASP A 22 -10.78 -5.87 21.48
N SER A 23 -10.17 -4.70 21.65
CA SER A 23 -9.97 -3.73 20.56
C SER A 23 -9.04 -4.25 19.47
N LEU A 24 -7.95 -4.93 19.82
CA LEU A 24 -7.03 -5.52 18.86
C LEU A 24 -7.61 -6.76 18.17
N SER A 25 -8.37 -7.59 18.87
CA SER A 25 -9.09 -8.72 18.26
C SER A 25 -10.04 -8.23 17.19
N LEU A 26 -10.81 -7.19 17.52
CA LEU A 26 -11.72 -6.58 16.55
C LEU A 26 -10.99 -6.05 15.33
N LEU A 27 -9.83 -5.41 15.52
CA LEU A 27 -9.01 -4.87 14.43
C LEU A 27 -8.52 -5.94 13.45
N PHE A 28 -8.06 -7.08 13.97
CA PHE A 28 -7.50 -8.14 13.13
C PHE A 28 -8.55 -8.88 12.29
N ASP A 29 -9.82 -8.79 12.68
CA ASP A 29 -10.93 -9.41 11.94
C ASP A 29 -11.63 -8.41 10.99
N LEU A 30 -11.15 -7.15 10.94
CA LEU A 30 -11.75 -6.12 10.11
C LEU A 30 -11.08 -6.04 8.73
N SER A 31 -11.89 -6.11 7.70
CA SER A 31 -11.52 -5.78 6.32
C SER A 31 -12.51 -4.81 5.70
N GLY A 32 -12.10 -4.10 4.67
CA GLY A 32 -12.95 -3.15 3.98
C GLY A 32 -12.40 -2.72 2.63
N THR A 33 -13.24 -2.14 1.80
CA THR A 33 -12.90 -1.78 0.40
C THR A 33 -13.09 -0.28 0.12
N SER A 34 -13.10 0.55 1.17
CA SER A 34 -13.36 1.99 1.00
C SER A 34 -12.63 2.83 2.06
N PRO A 35 -12.39 4.12 1.77
CA PRO A 35 -11.88 5.08 2.76
C PRO A 35 -12.77 5.21 4.00
N GLY A 36 -14.09 5.09 3.83
CA GLY A 36 -15.05 5.13 4.94
C GLY A 36 -14.82 4.03 5.98
N PHE A 37 -14.31 2.87 5.56
CA PHE A 37 -13.92 1.82 6.49
C PHE A 37 -12.79 2.31 7.42
N ILE A 38 -11.73 2.94 6.87
CA ILE A 38 -10.60 3.46 7.66
C ILE A 38 -11.07 4.60 8.58
N GLN A 39 -11.98 5.46 8.13
CA GLN A 39 -12.57 6.51 8.96
C GLN A 39 -13.28 5.92 10.19
N ASN A 40 -14.05 4.84 10.00
CA ASN A 40 -14.72 4.16 11.10
C ASN A 40 -13.74 3.50 12.07
N VAL A 41 -12.69 2.87 11.55
CA VAL A 41 -11.60 2.31 12.35
C VAL A 41 -10.91 3.42 13.16
N LYS A 42 -10.58 4.55 12.52
CA LYS A 42 -10.00 5.71 13.18
C LYS A 42 -10.90 6.22 14.31
N ALA A 43 -12.18 6.46 14.04
CA ALA A 43 -13.13 6.95 15.03
C ALA A 43 -13.27 6.04 16.25
N THR A 44 -13.14 4.73 16.05
CA THR A 44 -13.21 3.73 17.12
C THR A 44 -11.93 3.72 17.95
N LEU A 45 -10.76 3.79 17.32
CA LEU A 45 -9.47 3.56 17.99
C LEU A 45 -8.84 4.80 18.60
N ILE A 46 -9.06 5.97 18.01
CA ILE A 46 -8.32 7.17 18.37
C ILE A 46 -8.54 7.59 19.82
N LYS A 47 -9.70 7.25 20.38
CA LYS A 47 -10.05 7.55 21.76
C LYS A 47 -9.15 6.82 22.75
N ASP A 48 -8.83 5.56 22.46
CA ASP A 48 -8.01 4.71 23.31
C ASP A 48 -6.53 4.74 22.89
N PHE A 49 -6.26 5.04 21.63
CA PHE A 49 -4.92 5.02 21.03
C PHE A 49 -4.63 6.28 20.19
N PRO A 50 -4.52 7.47 20.81
CA PRO A 50 -4.30 8.72 20.07
C PRO A 50 -3.00 8.74 19.25
N ARG A 51 -2.01 7.91 19.60
CA ARG A 51 -0.76 7.78 18.84
C ARG A 51 -0.93 7.18 17.45
N LEU A 52 -2.04 6.51 17.17
CA LEU A 52 -2.35 5.95 15.85
C LEU A 52 -2.91 6.98 14.88
N GLU A 53 -3.21 8.19 15.31
CA GLU A 53 -3.89 9.19 14.51
C GLU A 53 -3.16 9.48 13.20
N ALA A 54 -1.89 9.84 13.27
CA ALA A 54 -1.09 10.17 12.09
C ALA A 54 -0.99 8.98 11.10
N ALA A 55 -0.78 7.76 11.62
CA ALA A 55 -0.69 6.57 10.78
C ALA A 55 -2.04 6.23 10.10
N LEU A 56 -3.15 6.45 10.79
CA LEU A 56 -4.49 6.23 10.23
C LEU A 56 -4.87 7.33 9.23
N ASP A 57 -4.40 8.56 9.41
CA ASP A 57 -4.57 9.64 8.45
C ASP A 57 -3.78 9.40 7.17
N ASP A 58 -2.54 8.97 7.26
CA ASP A 58 -1.74 8.54 6.12
C ASP A 58 -2.42 7.40 5.37
N PHE A 59 -2.93 6.40 6.09
CA PHE A 59 -3.63 5.27 5.50
C PHE A 59 -4.92 5.70 4.81
N LEU A 60 -5.68 6.60 5.42
CA LEU A 60 -6.89 7.18 4.83
C LEU A 60 -6.57 7.94 3.53
N ALA A 61 -5.53 8.76 3.52
CA ALA A 61 -5.11 9.51 2.35
C ALA A 61 -4.71 8.58 1.18
N ILE A 62 -3.95 7.52 1.46
CA ILE A 62 -3.59 6.51 0.46
C ILE A 62 -4.83 5.78 -0.08
N SER A 63 -5.73 5.39 0.80
CA SER A 63 -6.98 4.71 0.43
C SER A 63 -7.88 5.61 -0.44
N GLN A 64 -7.95 6.91 -0.13
CA GLN A 64 -8.66 7.89 -0.94
C GLN A 64 -8.03 8.01 -2.33
N LEU A 65 -6.70 8.11 -2.42
CA LEU A 65 -5.98 8.16 -3.69
C LEU A 65 -6.25 6.92 -4.55
N LEU A 66 -6.19 5.71 -3.96
CA LEU A 66 -6.49 4.46 -4.65
C LEU A 66 -7.93 4.44 -5.20
N THR A 67 -8.88 4.95 -4.41
CA THR A 67 -10.29 5.06 -4.83
C THR A 67 -10.43 6.04 -6.00
N ASP A 68 -9.80 7.21 -5.91
CA ASP A 68 -9.83 8.24 -6.96
C ASP A 68 -9.17 7.77 -8.25
N MET A 69 -8.19 6.88 -8.15
CA MET A 69 -7.54 6.22 -9.29
C MET A 69 -8.37 5.06 -9.87
N GLY A 70 -9.50 4.71 -9.27
CA GLY A 70 -10.32 3.57 -9.68
C GLY A 70 -9.66 2.21 -9.44
N CYS A 71 -8.71 2.13 -8.49
CA CYS A 71 -8.07 0.87 -8.12
C CYS A 71 -9.01 0.02 -7.26
N ASN A 72 -9.06 -1.28 -7.55
CA ASN A 72 -9.70 -2.25 -6.66
C ASN A 72 -8.71 -2.63 -5.56
N TYR A 73 -9.11 -2.43 -4.31
CA TYR A 73 -8.29 -2.80 -3.16
C TYR A 73 -9.16 -3.30 -2.01
N GLU A 74 -8.54 -4.04 -1.13
CA GLU A 74 -9.09 -4.47 0.15
C GLU A 74 -8.13 -4.04 1.26
N VAL A 75 -8.67 -3.44 2.30
CA VAL A 75 -7.95 -3.10 3.52
C VAL A 75 -7.99 -4.29 4.45
N ASP A 76 -6.83 -4.80 4.80
CA ASP A 76 -6.64 -5.89 5.76
C ASP A 76 -5.73 -5.39 6.89
N MET A 77 -6.30 -5.16 8.05
CA MET A 77 -5.57 -4.64 9.22
C MET A 77 -4.60 -5.67 9.80
N ALA A 78 -4.72 -6.93 9.43
CA ALA A 78 -3.85 -8.01 9.88
C ALA A 78 -2.64 -8.27 8.97
N LEU A 79 -2.55 -7.60 7.82
CA LEU A 79 -1.55 -7.90 6.80
C LEU A 79 -0.10 -7.66 7.25
N GLY A 80 0.13 -6.75 8.18
CA GLY A 80 1.47 -6.28 8.61
C GLY A 80 2.32 -7.27 9.40
N LYS A 81 1.89 -8.51 9.60
CA LYS A 81 2.58 -9.48 10.45
C LYS A 81 3.89 -9.96 9.84
N GLY A 82 5.00 -9.80 10.56
CA GLY A 82 6.29 -10.41 10.22
C GLY A 82 7.26 -9.55 9.41
N PHE A 83 6.98 -8.26 9.22
CA PHE A 83 7.85 -7.35 8.50
C PHE A 83 8.20 -6.13 9.37
N GLU A 84 9.16 -6.31 10.28
CA GLU A 84 9.55 -5.28 11.27
C GLU A 84 10.24 -4.05 10.66
N TYR A 85 10.69 -4.12 9.40
CA TYR A 85 11.36 -3.00 8.74
C TYR A 85 10.40 -2.01 8.06
N TYR A 86 9.11 -2.33 7.91
CA TYR A 86 8.13 -1.40 7.38
C TYR A 86 7.71 -0.37 8.41
N THR A 87 7.70 0.90 8.02
CA THR A 87 7.33 2.05 8.85
C THR A 87 5.98 2.66 8.48
N GLY A 88 5.35 2.17 7.41
CA GLY A 88 4.08 2.68 6.90
C GLY A 88 3.21 1.60 6.30
N VAL A 89 2.41 2.00 5.31
CA VAL A 89 1.49 1.09 4.63
C VAL A 89 2.23 -0.06 3.95
N ILE A 90 1.69 -1.24 4.11
CA ILE A 90 2.13 -2.47 3.45
C ILE A 90 1.03 -2.88 2.48
N PHE A 91 1.41 -3.43 1.34
CA PHE A 91 0.45 -3.92 0.35
C PHE A 91 0.85 -5.26 -0.23
N ARG A 92 -0.14 -5.95 -0.77
CA ARG A 92 0.00 -7.22 -1.47
C ARG A 92 -0.69 -7.14 -2.83
N PHE A 93 -0.03 -7.64 -3.86
CA PHE A 93 -0.67 -7.90 -5.14
C PHE A 93 -1.16 -9.33 -5.18
N GLN A 94 -2.43 -9.51 -5.56
CA GLN A 94 -3.02 -10.84 -5.70
C GLN A 94 -4.06 -10.89 -6.82
N ILE A 95 -4.21 -12.06 -7.42
CA ILE A 95 -5.30 -12.39 -8.36
C ILE A 95 -6.06 -13.58 -7.79
N GLY A 96 -7.31 -13.34 -7.40
CA GLY A 96 -8.05 -14.34 -6.63
C GLY A 96 -7.32 -14.64 -5.32
N THR A 97 -6.96 -15.90 -5.10
CA THR A 97 -6.19 -16.34 -3.91
C THR A 97 -4.67 -16.38 -4.13
N GLN A 98 -4.22 -16.14 -5.37
CA GLN A 98 -2.81 -16.24 -5.72
C GLN A 98 -2.07 -14.94 -5.44
N LYS A 99 -1.10 -14.97 -4.51
CA LYS A 99 -0.20 -13.87 -4.23
C LYS A 99 0.81 -13.74 -5.38
N LEU A 100 0.92 -12.54 -5.94
CA LEU A 100 1.87 -12.19 -7.00
C LEU A 100 3.08 -11.40 -6.49
N GLY A 101 2.95 -10.73 -5.35
CA GLY A 101 3.99 -9.90 -4.80
C GLY A 101 3.48 -9.02 -3.68
N GLY A 102 4.27 -8.03 -3.33
CA GLY A 102 3.90 -7.04 -2.32
C GLY A 102 5.06 -6.16 -1.95
N GLY A 103 4.80 -5.16 -1.14
CA GLY A 103 5.77 -4.18 -0.71
C GLY A 103 5.22 -3.28 0.37
N GLY A 104 5.89 -2.14 0.58
CA GLY A 104 5.47 -1.16 1.55
C GLY A 104 6.46 -0.02 1.70
N ARG A 105 6.20 0.86 2.66
CA ARG A 105 7.03 1.99 3.03
C ARG A 105 7.96 1.60 4.18
N TYR A 106 9.24 1.97 4.08
CA TYR A 106 10.29 1.59 5.04
C TYR A 106 11.32 2.73 5.22
N ASP A 107 10.87 3.88 5.66
CA ASP A 107 11.67 5.11 5.76
C ASP A 107 12.90 4.96 6.66
N ASP A 108 12.82 4.15 7.71
CA ASP A 108 13.93 3.94 8.64
C ASP A 108 15.03 3.02 8.11
N LEU A 109 14.78 2.27 7.02
CA LEU A 109 15.72 1.27 6.53
C LEU A 109 17.03 1.89 6.03
N ILE A 110 16.95 2.99 5.29
CA ILE A 110 18.13 3.66 4.73
C ILE A 110 19.02 4.24 5.83
N PRO A 111 18.50 4.99 6.83
CA PRO A 111 19.28 5.42 7.99
C PRO A 111 19.90 4.26 8.78
N LEU A 112 19.16 3.18 9.02
CA LEU A 112 19.66 2.00 9.76
C LEU A 112 20.82 1.31 9.03
N MET A 113 20.88 1.39 7.71
CA MET A 113 21.99 0.86 6.90
C MET A 113 23.17 1.85 6.77
N GLY A 114 23.14 2.98 7.50
CA GLY A 114 24.20 3.99 7.44
C GLY A 114 24.06 5.00 6.32
N GLY A 115 22.90 5.04 5.64
CA GLY A 115 22.55 6.06 4.66
C GLY A 115 22.02 7.34 5.29
N GLY A 116 21.69 8.32 4.45
CA GLY A 116 21.03 9.56 4.89
C GLY A 116 19.57 9.36 5.29
N ASP A 117 18.96 10.38 5.90
CA ASP A 117 17.53 10.40 6.23
C ASP A 117 16.71 10.60 4.94
N VAL A 118 16.40 9.49 4.29
CA VAL A 118 15.68 9.44 3.02
C VAL A 118 14.51 8.48 3.13
N ALA A 119 13.30 8.97 2.88
CA ALA A 119 12.11 8.15 2.81
C ALA A 119 12.23 7.11 1.69
N ALA A 120 11.82 5.88 1.98
CA ALA A 120 11.94 4.79 1.04
C ALA A 120 10.69 3.90 1.00
N CYS A 121 10.37 3.41 -0.19
CA CYS A 121 9.36 2.39 -0.41
C CYS A 121 9.79 1.46 -1.54
N GLY A 122 9.19 0.29 -1.60
CA GLY A 122 9.49 -0.64 -2.68
C GLY A 122 8.56 -1.85 -2.67
N PHE A 123 8.73 -2.68 -3.70
CA PHE A 123 7.97 -3.90 -3.84
C PHE A 123 8.77 -4.99 -4.56
N ALA A 124 8.31 -6.23 -4.41
CA ALA A 124 8.79 -7.37 -5.17
C ALA A 124 7.62 -8.08 -5.84
N LEU A 125 7.85 -8.55 -7.07
CA LEU A 125 6.91 -9.34 -7.85
C LEU A 125 7.50 -10.72 -8.14
N ASP A 126 6.67 -11.75 -8.03
CA ASP A 126 6.96 -13.09 -8.51
C ASP A 126 6.67 -13.11 -10.03
N LEU A 127 7.74 -13.02 -10.81
CA LEU A 127 7.62 -12.89 -12.28
C LEU A 127 7.04 -14.14 -12.92
N ASP A 128 7.34 -15.32 -12.41
CA ASP A 128 6.82 -16.58 -12.97
C ASP A 128 5.30 -16.65 -12.79
N ARG A 129 4.82 -16.28 -11.62
CA ARG A 129 3.39 -16.21 -11.33
C ARG A 129 2.69 -15.11 -12.13
N ALA A 130 3.31 -13.93 -12.20
CA ALA A 130 2.77 -12.79 -12.95
C ALA A 130 2.68 -13.12 -14.45
N ALA A 131 3.70 -13.75 -15.04
CA ALA A 131 3.72 -14.15 -16.43
C ALA A 131 2.62 -15.18 -16.77
N GLY A 132 2.35 -16.10 -15.84
CA GLY A 132 1.27 -17.09 -16.01
C GLY A 132 -0.14 -16.48 -16.07
N THR A 133 -0.32 -15.25 -15.59
CA THR A 133 -1.61 -14.52 -15.60
C THR A 133 -1.71 -13.50 -16.74
N SER A 134 -0.61 -13.18 -17.40
CA SER A 134 -0.55 -12.15 -18.44
C SER A 134 -0.81 -12.77 -19.83
N LYS A 135 -1.65 -12.10 -20.61
CA LYS A 135 -1.64 -12.29 -22.07
C LYS A 135 -0.41 -11.58 -22.62
N SER A 136 0.31 -12.24 -23.52
CA SER A 136 1.53 -11.68 -24.15
C SER A 136 1.28 -10.23 -24.62
N PRO A 137 2.05 -9.25 -24.19
CA PRO A 137 1.84 -7.88 -24.64
C PRO A 137 2.21 -7.74 -26.11
N ASP A 138 1.37 -7.06 -26.86
CA ASP A 138 1.70 -6.62 -28.21
C ASP A 138 2.87 -5.61 -28.12
N ASN A 139 4.06 -6.04 -28.49
CA ASN A 139 5.30 -5.25 -28.44
C ASN A 139 5.36 -4.13 -29.50
N SER A 140 4.34 -3.97 -30.34
CA SER A 140 4.34 -3.07 -31.50
C SER A 140 4.00 -1.61 -31.18
N LYS A 141 3.55 -1.30 -29.96
CA LYS A 141 3.05 0.05 -29.64
C LYS A 141 4.10 0.93 -28.97
N SER A 142 4.12 2.21 -29.42
CA SER A 142 4.98 3.26 -28.85
C SER A 142 4.70 3.50 -27.36
N THR A 143 5.76 3.81 -26.62
CA THR A 143 5.65 4.28 -25.22
C THR A 143 5.32 5.77 -25.22
N VAL A 144 4.32 6.16 -24.45
CA VAL A 144 3.91 7.55 -24.22
C VAL A 144 4.32 7.93 -22.80
N LEU A 145 5.06 9.02 -22.66
CA LEU A 145 5.41 9.58 -21.36
C LEU A 145 4.33 10.60 -20.96
N VAL A 146 3.66 10.37 -19.84
CA VAL A 146 2.65 11.25 -19.28
C VAL A 146 3.28 12.06 -18.16
N ARG A 147 3.30 13.39 -18.33
CA ARG A 147 3.92 14.33 -17.39
C ARG A 147 2.88 15.31 -16.87
N SER A 148 2.96 15.65 -15.56
CA SER A 148 2.29 16.82 -15.00
C SER A 148 3.10 18.09 -15.30
N GLU A 149 2.44 19.20 -15.60
CA GLU A 149 3.11 20.51 -15.70
C GLU A 149 3.63 20.98 -14.35
N HIS A 150 3.07 20.46 -13.25
CA HIS A 150 3.49 20.75 -11.88
C HIS A 150 4.32 19.58 -11.36
N ALA A 151 5.63 19.70 -11.40
CA ALA A 151 6.60 18.64 -11.11
C ALA A 151 6.48 17.99 -9.71
N SER A 152 5.68 18.54 -8.81
CA SER A 152 5.50 18.07 -7.43
C SER A 152 4.22 17.30 -7.16
N ASN A 153 3.26 17.25 -8.11
CA ASN A 153 1.99 16.57 -7.91
C ASN A 153 1.68 15.69 -9.11
N ILE A 154 1.88 14.39 -8.96
CA ILE A 154 1.20 13.41 -9.82
C ILE A 154 -0.25 13.43 -9.37
N ASP A 155 -1.04 14.27 -10.00
CA ASP A 155 -2.44 14.42 -9.70
C ASP A 155 -3.31 13.34 -10.39
N LYS A 156 -4.55 13.25 -9.99
CA LYS A 156 -5.55 12.33 -10.53
C LYS A 156 -5.59 12.33 -12.06
N VAL A 157 -5.46 13.50 -12.70
CA VAL A 157 -5.53 13.66 -14.17
C VAL A 157 -4.40 12.90 -14.86
N VAL A 158 -3.18 12.91 -14.32
CA VAL A 158 -2.03 12.19 -14.88
C VAL A 158 -2.26 10.68 -14.86
N PHE A 159 -2.76 10.15 -13.74
CA PHE A 159 -3.12 8.74 -13.62
C PHE A 159 -4.27 8.33 -14.55
N GLU A 160 -5.33 9.13 -14.62
CA GLU A 160 -6.46 8.89 -15.52
C GLU A 160 -6.01 8.88 -16.98
N THR A 161 -5.18 9.85 -17.37
CA THR A 161 -4.62 9.94 -18.73
C THR A 161 -3.78 8.70 -19.05
N ALA A 162 -2.88 8.30 -18.15
CA ALA A 162 -2.08 7.10 -18.35
C ALA A 162 -2.95 5.84 -18.45
N ASN A 163 -4.01 5.73 -17.64
CA ASN A 163 -4.94 4.60 -17.68
C ASN A 163 -5.73 4.56 -18.99
N LEU A 164 -6.21 5.69 -19.49
CA LEU A 164 -6.88 5.76 -20.80
C LEU A 164 -5.96 5.32 -21.93
N LEU A 165 -4.69 5.75 -21.91
CA LEU A 165 -3.70 5.32 -22.90
C LEU A 165 -3.43 3.82 -22.82
N ARG A 166 -3.31 3.26 -21.61
CA ARG A 166 -3.13 1.80 -21.40
C ARG A 166 -4.33 1.00 -21.87
N GLN A 167 -5.55 1.47 -21.60
CA GLN A 167 -6.78 0.85 -22.10
C GLN A 167 -6.87 0.90 -23.63
N ALA A 168 -6.37 1.97 -24.26
CA ALA A 168 -6.23 2.06 -25.71
C ALA A 168 -5.07 1.19 -26.25
N GLY A 169 -4.34 0.50 -25.36
CA GLY A 169 -3.28 -0.45 -25.67
C GLY A 169 -1.92 0.19 -25.92
N TYR A 170 -1.71 1.47 -25.56
CA TYR A 170 -0.38 2.08 -25.53
C TYR A 170 0.38 1.68 -24.26
N ARG A 171 1.71 1.74 -24.32
CA ARG A 171 2.52 1.78 -23.10
C ARG A 171 2.51 3.22 -22.60
N ALA A 172 2.15 3.44 -21.34
CA ALA A 172 2.14 4.75 -20.74
C ALA A 172 2.96 4.74 -19.45
N ASP A 173 4.02 5.54 -19.43
CA ASP A 173 4.90 5.75 -18.30
C ASP A 173 4.59 7.11 -17.67
N LEU A 174 4.73 7.20 -16.35
CA LEU A 174 4.53 8.44 -15.60
C LEU A 174 5.87 9.09 -15.35
N ASP A 175 6.02 10.35 -15.75
CA ASP A 175 7.19 11.15 -15.38
C ASP A 175 6.95 11.78 -13.99
N GLN A 176 7.69 11.32 -13.02
CA GLN A 176 7.65 11.82 -11.64
C GLN A 176 8.58 13.03 -11.41
N GLY A 177 9.16 13.60 -12.46
CA GLY A 177 10.02 14.77 -12.36
C GLY A 177 11.44 14.50 -11.85
N TYR A 178 11.80 13.23 -11.63
CA TYR A 178 13.15 12.85 -11.19
C TYR A 178 14.14 12.67 -12.34
N MET A 179 13.68 12.63 -13.57
CA MET A 179 14.55 12.60 -14.73
C MET A 179 15.02 14.03 -15.00
N GLY A 180 16.20 14.35 -14.50
CA GLY A 180 16.89 15.58 -14.90
C GLY A 180 16.95 15.63 -16.43
N THR A 181 16.51 16.74 -17.00
CA THR A 181 16.74 17.04 -18.41
C THR A 181 18.26 17.03 -18.66
N THR A 182 18.76 15.94 -19.27
CA THR A 182 20.06 15.96 -19.95
C THR A 182 19.97 16.75 -21.23
#